data_fff514eb9f2abbc723dbcdffefc53b56
#
_entry.id   fff514eb9f2abbc723dbcdffefc53b56
#
_cell.length_a   1.000
_cell.length_b   1.000
_cell.length_c   1.000
_cell.angle_alpha   90.00
_cell.angle_beta   90.00
_cell.angle_gamma   90.00
#
_symmetry.space_group_name_H-M   'P 1'
#
loop_
_entity.id
_entity.type
_entity.pdbx_description
1 polymer ?
#
loop_
_entity_poly.entity_id
_entity_poly.type
_entity_poly.pdbx_seq_one_letter_code
_entity_poly.pdbx_strand_id
1 'polypeptide(L)'
;MKTRFDRKDDVAYVELSSADSARQIALDDATIIDYAADGSVVGVEFISPSRGVNLAGVPRAAEIEREVRRLGLPIRPTPADVARPG
;
A
#
# COMPACT_ATOMS: atom_id res chain seq x y z
N MET A 1 -2.32 4.31 12.94
CA MET A 1 -1.84 3.54 11.78
C MET A 1 -0.57 2.81 12.16
N LYS A 2 -0.53 1.52 11.98
CA LYS A 2 0.66 0.71 12.26
C LYS A 2 1.27 0.24 10.96
N THR A 3 2.60 0.34 10.86
CA THR A 3 3.30 -0.05 9.65
C THR A 3 4.40 -1.04 9.99
N ARG A 4 4.47 -2.13 9.25
CA ARG A 4 5.51 -3.15 9.41
C ARG A 4 6.23 -3.32 8.09
N PHE A 5 7.55 -3.41 8.13
CA PHE A 5 8.36 -3.70 6.96
C PHE A 5 9.34 -4.81 7.29
N ASP A 6 9.18 -5.94 6.65
CA ASP A 6 10.09 -7.06 6.74
C ASP A 6 11.12 -6.93 5.62
N ARG A 7 12.33 -6.52 5.99
CA ARG A 7 13.41 -6.29 5.02
C ARG A 7 13.90 -7.59 4.39
N LYS A 8 13.84 -8.67 5.14
CA LYS A 8 14.34 -9.97 4.67
C LYS A 8 13.44 -10.52 3.56
N ASP A 9 12.14 -10.48 3.77
CA ASP A 9 11.16 -10.98 2.80
C ASP A 9 10.72 -9.91 1.82
N ASP A 10 11.11 -8.65 2.05
CA ASP A 10 10.74 -7.49 1.25
C ASP A 10 9.22 -7.40 1.10
N VAL A 11 8.54 -7.27 2.24
CA VAL A 11 7.09 -7.11 2.34
C VAL A 11 6.78 -6.02 3.36
N ALA A 12 5.92 -5.08 3.00
CA ALA A 12 5.45 -4.04 3.91
C ALA A 12 3.94 -4.16 4.09
N TYR A 13 3.45 -3.88 5.29
CA TYR A 13 2.02 -3.87 5.60
C TYR A 13 1.67 -2.60 6.37
N VAL A 14 0.67 -1.87 5.88
CA VAL A 14 0.15 -0.68 6.55
C VAL A 14 -1.23 -1.00 7.10
N GLU A 15 -1.34 -1.08 8.43
CA GLU A 15 -2.61 -1.33 9.10
C GLU A 15 -3.36 -0.01 9.26
N LEU A 16 -4.57 0.06 8.72
CA LEU A 16 -5.43 1.25 8.77
C LEU A 16 -6.52 1.13 9.84
N SER A 17 -6.85 -0.07 10.24
CA SER A 17 -7.92 -0.35 11.19
C SER A 17 -7.57 -1.61 11.98
N SER A 18 -8.12 -1.74 13.19
CA SER A 18 -7.94 -2.94 14.00
C SER A 18 -9.02 -3.99 13.74
N ALA A 19 -9.91 -3.76 12.78
CA ALA A 19 -10.95 -4.72 12.42
C ALA A 19 -10.33 -5.99 11.82
N ASP A 20 -11.06 -7.10 11.91
CA ASP A 20 -10.63 -8.35 11.32
C ASP A 20 -10.78 -8.30 9.80
N SER A 21 -9.80 -8.86 9.09
CA SER A 21 -9.86 -9.00 7.64
C SER A 21 -10.87 -10.08 7.27
N ALA A 22 -11.81 -9.76 6.40
CA ALA A 22 -12.80 -10.70 5.89
C ALA A 22 -12.50 -11.13 4.46
N ARG A 23 -11.81 -10.29 3.68
CA ARG A 23 -11.43 -10.63 2.31
C ARG A 23 -10.25 -9.80 1.86
N GLN A 24 -9.57 -10.28 0.84
CA GLN A 24 -8.42 -9.61 0.24
C GLN A 24 -8.65 -9.44 -1.25
N ILE A 25 -8.27 -8.28 -1.77
CA ILE A 25 -8.36 -7.97 -3.20
C ILE A 25 -6.99 -7.49 -3.68
N ALA A 26 -6.43 -8.17 -4.65
CA ALA A 26 -5.20 -7.73 -5.29
C ALA A 26 -5.52 -6.61 -6.29
N LEU A 27 -4.87 -5.45 -6.11
CA LEU A 27 -4.95 -4.37 -7.11
C LEU A 27 -4.03 -4.65 -8.28
N ASP A 28 -2.87 -5.23 -8.00
CA ASP A 28 -1.90 -5.67 -8.99
C ASP A 28 -1.06 -6.79 -8.39
N ASP A 29 0.00 -7.19 -9.07
CA ASP A 29 0.86 -8.30 -8.62
C ASP A 29 1.60 -8.01 -7.32
N ALA A 30 1.65 -6.76 -6.91
CA ALA A 30 2.46 -6.33 -5.78
C ALA A 30 1.67 -5.57 -4.70
N THR A 31 0.36 -5.42 -4.85
CA THR A 31 -0.45 -4.63 -3.91
C THR A 31 -1.76 -5.37 -3.59
N ILE A 32 -1.95 -5.68 -2.31
CA ILE A 32 -3.12 -6.42 -1.84
C ILE A 32 -3.82 -5.57 -0.77
N ILE A 33 -5.13 -5.41 -0.91
CA ILE A 33 -5.94 -4.67 0.05
C ILE A 33 -6.79 -5.64 0.88
N ASP A 34 -6.73 -5.49 2.20
CA ASP A 34 -7.57 -6.23 3.13
C ASP A 34 -8.81 -5.41 3.47
N TYR A 35 -9.97 -6.05 3.39
CA TYR A 35 -11.26 -5.44 3.74
C TYR A 35 -11.91 -6.18 4.89
N ALA A 36 -12.57 -5.44 5.76
CA ALA A 36 -13.42 -6.00 6.81
C ALA A 36 -14.77 -6.45 6.22
N ALA A 37 -15.55 -7.16 7.04
CA ALA A 37 -16.85 -7.66 6.60
C ALA A 37 -17.82 -6.56 6.17
N ASP A 38 -17.70 -5.36 6.76
CA ASP A 38 -18.54 -4.21 6.41
C ASP A 38 -18.05 -3.43 5.17
N GLY A 39 -16.98 -3.89 4.54
CA GLY A 39 -16.39 -3.26 3.37
C GLY A 39 -15.37 -2.17 3.65
N SER A 40 -15.12 -1.86 4.93
CA SER A 40 -14.09 -0.88 5.27
C SER A 40 -12.69 -1.47 5.06
N VAL A 41 -11.70 -0.61 4.82
CA VAL A 41 -10.32 -1.05 4.58
C VAL A 41 -9.63 -1.34 5.91
N VAL A 42 -9.08 -2.53 6.03
CA VAL A 42 -8.30 -2.94 7.21
C VAL A 42 -6.83 -2.57 7.03
N GLY A 43 -6.27 -2.84 5.87
CA GLY A 43 -4.87 -2.56 5.61
C GLY A 43 -4.46 -2.84 4.17
N VAL A 44 -3.20 -2.54 3.87
CA VAL A 44 -2.65 -2.74 2.53
C VAL A 44 -1.29 -3.41 2.65
N GLU A 45 -1.09 -4.49 1.89
CA GLU A 45 0.19 -5.19 1.80
C GLU A 45 0.88 -4.83 0.50
N PHE A 46 2.16 -4.49 0.61
CA PHE A 46 3.01 -4.24 -0.55
C PHE A 46 4.08 -5.32 -0.64
N ILE A 47 4.14 -5.99 -1.79
CA ILE A 47 5.10 -7.04 -2.07
C ILE A 47 6.26 -6.42 -2.86
N SER A 48 7.48 -6.72 -2.45
CA SER A 48 8.71 -6.16 -3.04
C SER A 48 8.70 -4.62 -3.07
N PRO A 49 8.36 -3.95 -1.95
CA PRO A 49 8.29 -2.49 -1.94
C PRO A 49 9.62 -1.80 -2.18
N SER A 50 10.76 -2.51 -2.00
CA SER A 50 12.08 -1.96 -2.29
C SER A 50 12.25 -1.62 -3.77
N ARG A 51 11.44 -2.22 -4.64
CA ARG A 51 11.44 -1.96 -6.08
C ARG A 51 10.54 -0.79 -6.47
N GLY A 52 9.86 -0.20 -5.51
CA GLY A 52 8.95 0.90 -5.70
C GLY A 52 7.52 0.52 -5.35
N VAL A 53 6.88 1.39 -4.58
CA VAL A 53 5.49 1.21 -4.14
C VAL A 53 4.58 1.89 -5.15
N ASN A 54 3.58 1.17 -5.65
CA ASN A 54 2.56 1.73 -6.53
C ASN A 54 1.34 2.10 -5.70
N LEU A 55 1.04 3.39 -5.63
CA LEU A 55 -0.11 3.89 -4.85
C LEU A 55 -1.37 4.09 -5.69
N ALA A 56 -1.33 3.78 -6.99
CA ALA A 56 -2.50 3.91 -7.85
C ALA A 56 -3.64 3.00 -7.38
N GLY A 57 -4.82 3.59 -7.14
CA GLY A 57 -5.99 2.85 -6.66
C GLY A 57 -5.97 2.47 -5.19
N VAL A 58 -4.92 2.83 -4.45
CA VAL A 58 -4.81 2.50 -3.03
C VAL A 58 -5.67 3.47 -2.21
N PRO A 59 -6.57 2.96 -1.34
CA PRO A 59 -7.37 3.83 -0.48
C PRO A 59 -6.47 4.55 0.53
N ARG A 60 -6.82 5.78 0.87
CA ARG A 60 -6.08 6.63 1.80
C ARG A 60 -4.62 6.78 1.38
N ALA A 61 -4.40 6.91 0.07
CA ALA A 61 -3.06 6.90 -0.53
C ALA A 61 -2.12 7.96 0.07
N ALA A 62 -2.63 9.15 0.38
CA ALA A 62 -1.79 10.23 0.94
C ALA A 62 -1.21 9.86 2.30
N GLU A 63 -2.01 9.21 3.16
CA GLU A 63 -1.55 8.77 4.47
C GLU A 63 -0.55 7.63 4.34
N ILE A 64 -0.83 6.69 3.45
CA ILE A 64 0.05 5.55 3.19
C ILE A 64 1.36 6.03 2.58
N GLU A 65 1.32 7.02 1.68
CA GLU A 65 2.53 7.59 1.11
C GLU A 65 3.47 8.12 2.20
N ARG A 66 2.94 8.82 3.19
CA ARG A 66 3.76 9.33 4.29
C ARG A 66 4.44 8.20 5.05
N GLU A 67 3.73 7.09 5.29
CA GLU A 67 4.30 5.94 5.98
C GLU A 67 5.38 5.25 5.14
N VAL A 68 5.13 5.11 3.85
CA VAL A 68 6.08 4.50 2.92
C VAL A 68 7.37 5.34 2.84
N ARG A 69 7.22 6.67 2.76
CA ARG A 69 8.38 7.57 2.75
C ARG A 69 9.16 7.52 4.07
N ARG A 70 8.45 7.41 5.18
CA ARG A 70 9.09 7.30 6.50
C ARG A 70 9.94 6.03 6.61
N LEU A 71 9.53 4.97 5.93
CA LEU A 71 10.29 3.72 5.85
C LEU A 71 11.47 3.79 4.88
N GLY A 72 11.58 4.87 4.12
CA GLY A 72 12.65 5.03 3.13
C GLY A 72 12.42 4.24 1.85
N LEU A 73 11.18 3.81 1.60
CA LEU A 73 10.85 3.04 0.40
C LEU A 73 10.55 3.96 -0.78
N PRO A 74 10.98 3.59 -1.99
CA PRO A 74 10.69 4.38 -3.18
C PRO A 74 9.23 4.26 -3.59
N ILE A 75 8.68 5.33 -4.13
CA ILE A 75 7.30 5.37 -4.63
C ILE A 75 7.35 5.54 -6.14
N ARG A 76 6.63 4.68 -6.86
CA ARG A 76 6.53 4.78 -8.30
C ARG A 76 5.60 5.91 -8.68
N PRO A 77 5.92 6.71 -9.72
CA PRO A 77 4.98 7.70 -10.21
C PRO A 77 3.72 7.00 -10.76
N THR A 78 2.55 7.63 -10.56
CA THR A 78 1.32 7.12 -11.13
C THR A 78 1.28 7.44 -12.62
N PRO A 79 0.45 6.71 -13.41
CA PRO A 79 0.29 7.03 -14.83
C PRO A 79 -0.10 8.48 -15.09
N ALA A 80 -0.87 9.09 -14.19
CA ALA A 80 -1.25 10.50 -14.33
C ALA A 80 -0.06 11.44 -14.21
N ASP A 81 0.91 11.12 -13.32
CA ASP A 81 2.13 11.91 -13.16
C ASP A 81 3.03 11.78 -14.39
N VAL A 82 3.12 10.57 -14.94
CA VAL A 82 3.95 10.28 -16.10
C VAL A 82 3.38 10.90 -17.37
N ALA A 83 2.04 10.89 -17.49
CA ALA A 83 1.35 11.38 -18.69
C ALA A 83 1.23 12.89 -18.76
N ARG A 84 1.61 13.61 -17.73
CA ARG A 84 1.53 15.06 -17.72
C ARG A 84 2.53 15.67 -18.69
N PRO A 85 2.05 16.50 -19.64
CA PRO A 85 2.97 17.26 -20.47
C PRO A 85 3.76 18.22 -19.57
N GLY A 86 5.00 18.28 -19.80
CA GLY A 86 6.05 18.93 -19.03
C GLY A 86 5.83 20.25 -18.40
#